data_b29534bfb9287e5ad26e7fc548a96841
#
_entry.id   b29534bfb9287e5ad26e7fc548a96841
#
_cell.length_a   1.000
_cell.length_b   1.000
_cell.length_c   1.000
_cell.angle_alpha   90.00
_cell.angle_beta   90.00
_cell.angle_gamma   90.00
#
_symmetry.space_group_name_H-M   'P 1'
#
loop_
_entity.id
_entity.type
_entity.pdbx_description
1 polymer ?
#
loop_
_entity_poly.entity_id
_entity_poly.type
_entity_poly.pdbx_seq_one_letter_code
_entity_poly.pdbx_strand_id
1 'polypeptide(L)'
;MTYIATLSGGKDSTAMVDMLLRHGRPLDHIVFKDTLHEFELMYRYVERLSEYFENRYGKEVIVLNPEISFEDSVFGKISKGENEGLIRGLPAPQSMGFCTWRRDAKTRPFERWLKEQAITEYKIYIGYTTSEIHRK
;
A
#
# COMPACT_ATOMS: atom_id res chain seq x y z
N MET A 1 9.98 -18.43 -1.23
CA MET A 1 10.22 -17.10 -0.60
C MET A 1 10.06 -16.02 -1.65
N THR A 2 9.06 -15.18 -1.54
CA THR A 2 8.75 -14.09 -2.49
C THR A 2 9.23 -12.75 -1.95
N TYR A 3 9.83 -11.91 -2.77
CA TYR A 3 10.36 -10.60 -2.39
C TYR A 3 9.46 -9.49 -2.97
N ILE A 4 8.91 -8.65 -2.09
CA ILE A 4 7.92 -7.63 -2.44
C ILE A 4 8.43 -6.26 -1.98
N ALA A 5 8.50 -5.28 -2.87
CA ALA A 5 8.76 -3.89 -2.50
C ALA A 5 7.46 -3.11 -2.41
N THR A 6 7.28 -2.35 -1.32
CA THR A 6 6.15 -1.42 -1.21
C THR A 6 6.56 -0.04 -1.72
N LEU A 7 5.88 0.41 -2.77
CA LEU A 7 6.01 1.74 -3.35
C LEU A 7 4.92 2.64 -2.77
N SER A 8 5.28 3.75 -2.17
CA SER A 8 4.31 4.74 -1.63
C SER A 8 4.18 5.98 -2.52
N GLY A 9 4.95 6.05 -3.62
CA GLY A 9 5.07 7.25 -4.46
C GLY A 9 5.96 8.34 -3.85
N GLY A 10 6.45 8.17 -2.63
CA GLY A 10 7.44 9.06 -2.02
C GLY A 10 8.85 8.79 -2.53
N LYS A 11 9.75 9.79 -2.38
CA LYS A 11 11.15 9.71 -2.86
C LYS A 11 11.90 8.50 -2.29
N ASP A 12 11.70 8.17 -1.03
CA ASP A 12 12.48 7.13 -0.35
C ASP A 12 12.09 5.72 -0.84
N SER A 13 10.79 5.45 -0.97
CA SER A 13 10.32 4.18 -1.52
C SER A 13 10.68 4.02 -3.02
N THR A 14 10.65 5.11 -3.77
CA THR A 14 11.08 5.10 -5.18
C THR A 14 12.57 4.82 -5.31
N ALA A 15 13.41 5.52 -4.52
CA ALA A 15 14.85 5.29 -4.49
C ALA A 15 15.18 3.84 -4.06
N MET A 16 14.49 3.31 -3.05
CA MET A 16 14.66 1.93 -2.61
C MET A 16 14.38 0.94 -3.76
N VAL A 17 13.26 1.07 -4.46
CA VAL A 17 12.92 0.18 -5.58
C VAL A 17 13.96 0.26 -6.69
N ASP A 18 14.34 1.49 -7.11
CA ASP A 18 15.35 1.68 -8.14
C ASP A 18 16.71 1.09 -7.75
N MET A 19 17.13 1.27 -6.50
CA MET A 19 18.37 0.67 -6.00
C MET A 19 18.31 -0.86 -5.97
N LEU A 20 17.21 -1.47 -5.53
CA LEU A 20 17.05 -2.92 -5.55
C LEU A 20 17.21 -3.47 -6.96
N LEU A 21 16.56 -2.83 -7.94
CA LEU A 21 16.62 -3.24 -9.34
C LEU A 21 18.02 -3.02 -9.95
N ARG A 22 18.65 -1.86 -9.72
CA ARG A 22 20.00 -1.57 -10.21
C ARG A 22 21.06 -2.54 -9.68
N HIS A 23 20.93 -2.96 -8.44
CA HIS A 23 21.88 -3.87 -7.79
C HIS A 23 21.49 -5.35 -7.94
N GLY A 24 20.51 -5.69 -8.76
CA GLY A 24 20.08 -7.07 -8.98
C GLY A 24 19.64 -7.80 -7.70
N ARG A 25 19.09 -7.06 -6.74
CA ARG A 25 18.56 -7.67 -5.52
C ARG A 25 17.29 -8.45 -5.83
N PRO A 26 17.02 -9.56 -5.11
CA PRO A 26 15.80 -10.31 -5.32
C PRO A 26 14.57 -9.41 -5.14
N LEU A 27 13.76 -9.30 -6.19
CA LEU A 27 12.53 -8.50 -6.18
C LEU A 27 11.56 -9.12 -7.19
N ASP A 28 10.48 -9.71 -6.68
CA ASP A 28 9.46 -10.35 -7.51
C ASP A 28 8.35 -9.38 -7.87
N HIS A 29 7.87 -8.61 -6.90
CA HIS A 29 6.75 -7.70 -7.08
C HIS A 29 7.02 -6.30 -6.52
N ILE A 30 6.54 -5.29 -7.23
CA ILE A 30 6.47 -3.90 -6.78
C ILE A 30 4.99 -3.58 -6.56
N VAL A 31 4.60 -3.19 -5.35
CA VAL A 31 3.20 -3.00 -4.98
C VAL A 31 2.95 -1.56 -4.52
N PHE A 32 2.03 -0.88 -5.17
CA PHE A 32 1.46 0.39 -4.74
C PHE A 32 0.09 0.16 -4.11
N LYS A 33 -0.08 0.56 -2.86
CA LYS A 33 -1.34 0.45 -2.12
C LYS A 33 -2.11 1.77 -2.25
N ASP A 34 -2.93 1.85 -3.29
CA ASP A 34 -3.74 3.03 -3.58
C ASP A 34 -4.89 3.14 -2.57
N THR A 35 -5.00 4.31 -1.96
CA THR A 35 -6.10 4.61 -1.03
C THR A 35 -7.34 5.14 -1.74
N LEU A 36 -7.29 5.34 -3.07
CA LEU A 36 -8.28 6.06 -3.88
C LEU A 36 -8.45 7.53 -3.43
N HIS A 37 -7.50 8.05 -2.65
CA HIS A 37 -7.53 9.39 -2.06
C HIS A 37 -6.17 10.09 -2.16
N GLU A 38 -5.42 9.74 -3.20
CA GLU A 38 -4.12 10.36 -3.49
C GLU A 38 -4.32 11.60 -4.39
N PHE A 39 -3.34 12.49 -4.39
CA PHE A 39 -3.33 13.63 -5.32
C PHE A 39 -3.18 13.15 -6.77
N GLU A 40 -3.80 13.85 -7.71
CA GLU A 40 -3.69 13.57 -9.14
C GLU A 40 -2.24 13.44 -9.64
N LEU A 41 -1.33 14.29 -9.13
CA LEU A 41 0.09 14.21 -9.45
C LEU A 41 0.74 12.92 -8.96
N MET A 42 0.23 12.32 -7.89
CA MET A 42 0.73 11.04 -7.38
C MET A 42 0.38 9.91 -8.36
N TYR A 43 -0.84 9.87 -8.87
CA TYR A 43 -1.25 8.87 -9.85
C TYR A 43 -0.41 8.94 -11.11
N ARG A 44 -0.22 10.13 -11.69
CA ARG A 44 0.65 10.34 -12.86
C ARG A 44 2.10 9.97 -12.58
N TYR A 45 2.56 10.19 -11.37
CA TYR A 45 3.93 9.83 -10.98
C TYR A 45 4.10 8.32 -10.87
N VAL A 46 3.16 7.62 -10.23
CA VAL A 46 3.19 6.15 -10.11
C VAL A 46 3.08 5.49 -11.49
N GLU A 47 2.25 6.01 -12.39
CA GLU A 47 2.14 5.55 -13.78
C GLU A 47 3.49 5.66 -14.52
N ARG A 48 4.14 6.82 -14.46
CA ARG A 48 5.48 7.01 -15.04
C ARG A 48 6.54 6.10 -14.41
N LEU A 49 6.47 5.85 -13.12
CA LEU A 49 7.37 4.92 -12.46
C LEU A 49 7.13 3.48 -12.94
N SER A 50 5.88 3.08 -13.12
CA SER A 50 5.55 1.77 -13.67
C SER A 50 6.12 1.59 -15.06
N GLU A 51 5.90 2.55 -15.96
CA GLU A 51 6.50 2.56 -17.29
C GLU A 51 8.04 2.52 -17.26
N TYR A 52 8.66 3.29 -16.37
CA TYR A 52 10.12 3.30 -16.22
C TYR A 52 10.66 1.93 -15.76
N PHE A 53 10.05 1.32 -14.74
CA PHE A 53 10.49 0.03 -14.23
C PHE A 53 10.22 -1.10 -15.21
N GLU A 54 9.10 -1.05 -15.92
CA GLU A 54 8.74 -2.03 -16.95
C GLU A 54 9.72 -1.96 -18.13
N ASN A 55 9.92 -0.76 -18.70
CA ASN A 55 10.81 -0.57 -19.86
C ASN A 55 12.27 -0.91 -19.56
N ARG A 56 12.74 -0.63 -18.34
CA ARG A 56 14.14 -0.81 -17.99
C ARG A 56 14.47 -2.16 -17.38
N TYR A 57 13.54 -2.73 -16.62
CA TYR A 57 13.78 -3.93 -15.80
C TYR A 57 12.75 -5.04 -16.00
N GLY A 58 11.74 -4.84 -16.83
CA GLY A 58 10.65 -5.78 -17.04
C GLY A 58 9.79 -5.99 -15.78
N LYS A 59 9.67 -4.96 -14.94
CA LYS A 59 8.90 -4.99 -13.68
C LYS A 59 7.81 -3.93 -13.69
N GLU A 60 6.56 -4.37 -13.66
CA GLU A 60 5.41 -3.47 -13.52
C GLU A 60 5.11 -3.16 -12.04
N VAL A 61 4.40 -2.06 -11.82
CA VAL A 61 3.86 -1.71 -10.50
C VAL A 61 2.44 -2.25 -10.37
N ILE A 62 2.22 -3.15 -9.42
CA ILE A 62 0.91 -3.70 -9.10
C ILE A 62 0.17 -2.71 -8.21
N VAL A 63 -0.99 -2.23 -8.67
CA VAL A 63 -1.84 -1.30 -7.91
C VAL A 63 -2.91 -2.08 -7.16
N LEU A 64 -2.97 -1.92 -5.83
CA LEU A 64 -3.96 -2.56 -4.98
C LEU A 64 -4.94 -1.52 -4.44
N ASN A 65 -6.22 -1.73 -4.69
CA ASN A 65 -7.31 -0.82 -4.32
C ASN A 65 -8.14 -1.37 -3.14
N PRO A 66 -8.71 -0.50 -2.29
CA PRO A 66 -9.69 -0.91 -1.28
C PRO A 66 -10.99 -1.38 -1.96
N GLU A 67 -11.74 -2.23 -1.25
CA GLU A 67 -13.07 -2.67 -1.69
C GLU A 67 -14.17 -1.63 -1.45
N ILE A 68 -13.92 -0.71 -0.53
CA ILE A 68 -14.85 0.37 -0.16
C ILE A 68 -14.18 1.72 -0.38
N SER A 69 -14.95 2.72 -0.76
CA SER A 69 -14.49 4.11 -0.85
C SER A 69 -14.20 4.69 0.55
N PHE A 70 -13.44 5.78 0.59
CA PHE A 70 -13.24 6.50 1.86
C PHE A 70 -14.56 7.04 2.39
N GLU A 71 -15.42 7.56 1.51
CA GLU A 71 -16.73 8.07 1.82
C GLU A 71 -17.62 7.00 2.46
N ASP A 72 -17.65 5.80 1.90
CA ASP A 72 -18.40 4.66 2.48
C ASP A 72 -17.80 4.20 3.82
N SER A 73 -16.48 4.32 3.96
CA SER A 73 -15.80 4.04 5.23
C SER A 73 -16.20 5.02 6.34
N VAL A 74 -16.46 6.28 6.00
CA VAL A 74 -16.83 7.35 6.94
C VAL A 74 -18.33 7.42 7.18
N PHE A 75 -19.12 7.45 6.12
CA PHE A 75 -20.57 7.69 6.15
C PHE A 75 -21.39 6.40 6.14
N GLY A 76 -20.75 5.26 5.89
CA GLY A 76 -21.39 3.96 5.93
C GLY A 76 -21.90 3.62 7.35
N LYS A 77 -22.95 2.82 7.43
CA LYS A 77 -23.52 2.38 8.70
C LYS A 77 -22.77 1.17 9.27
N ILE A 78 -22.69 1.12 10.58
CA ILE A 78 -22.17 -0.04 11.30
C ILE A 78 -23.20 -1.17 11.15
N SER A 79 -22.73 -2.35 10.71
CA SER A 79 -23.60 -3.48 10.35
C SER A 79 -23.86 -4.45 11.50
N LYS A 80 -23.12 -4.37 12.61
CA LYS A 80 -23.23 -5.33 13.75
C LYS A 80 -22.76 -4.68 15.05
N GLY A 81 -23.29 -5.18 16.18
CA GLY A 81 -22.87 -4.81 17.53
C GLY A 81 -23.74 -3.73 18.15
N GLU A 82 -23.35 -3.23 19.32
CA GLU A 82 -24.11 -2.23 20.09
C GLU A 82 -24.39 -0.92 19.32
N ASN A 83 -23.52 -0.58 18.37
CA ASN A 83 -23.61 0.64 17.57
C ASN A 83 -24.21 0.38 16.17
N GLU A 84 -24.89 -0.74 15.96
CA GLU A 84 -25.53 -1.07 14.68
C GLU A 84 -26.46 0.06 14.21
N GLY A 85 -26.36 0.41 12.93
CA GLY A 85 -27.16 1.46 12.31
C GLY A 85 -26.60 2.87 12.48
N LEU A 86 -25.63 3.09 13.37
CA LEU A 86 -24.96 4.38 13.50
C LEU A 86 -23.93 4.57 12.37
N ILE A 87 -23.64 5.82 12.04
CA ILE A 87 -22.60 6.19 11.07
C ILE A 87 -21.24 5.86 11.67
N ARG A 88 -20.35 5.26 10.86
CA ARG A 88 -19.00 4.86 11.31
C ARG A 88 -18.13 6.03 11.77
N GLY A 89 -18.27 7.20 11.16
CA GLY A 89 -17.48 8.39 11.46
C GLY A 89 -16.06 8.32 10.92
N LEU A 90 -15.27 9.34 11.23
CA LEU A 90 -13.88 9.43 10.79
C LEU A 90 -13.04 8.28 11.36
N PRO A 91 -12.04 7.77 10.59
CA PRO A 91 -11.11 6.79 11.11
C PRO A 91 -10.43 7.27 12.38
N ALA A 92 -10.30 6.39 13.36
CA ALA A 92 -9.65 6.73 14.61
C ALA A 92 -8.22 7.24 14.38
N PRO A 93 -7.80 8.33 15.04
CA PRO A 93 -6.45 8.84 14.94
C PRO A 93 -5.43 7.82 15.47
N GLN A 94 -4.20 7.91 15.00
CA GLN A 94 -3.11 6.98 15.39
C GLN A 94 -2.86 6.95 16.91
N SER A 95 -3.23 7.99 17.65
CA SER A 95 -3.16 8.03 19.12
C SER A 95 -3.92 6.92 19.82
N MET A 96 -4.90 6.31 19.15
CA MET A 96 -5.64 5.14 19.63
C MET A 96 -5.04 3.80 19.16
N GLY A 97 -3.85 3.82 18.55
CA GLY A 97 -3.10 2.63 18.12
C GLY A 97 -3.64 1.91 16.90
N PHE A 98 -4.79 2.33 16.35
CA PHE A 98 -5.43 1.63 15.25
C PHE A 98 -6.19 2.58 14.31
N CYS A 99 -5.84 2.56 13.02
CA CYS A 99 -6.53 3.30 11.99
C CYS A 99 -7.34 2.34 11.10
N THR A 100 -8.67 2.44 11.16
CA THR A 100 -9.57 1.58 10.39
C THR A 100 -9.38 1.75 8.90
N TRP A 101 -9.15 2.98 8.43
CA TRP A 101 -8.88 3.25 7.02
C TRP A 101 -7.58 2.63 6.52
N ARG A 102 -6.51 2.69 7.32
CA ARG A 102 -5.25 2.00 6.99
C ARG A 102 -5.45 0.50 6.79
N ARG A 103 -6.25 -0.12 7.67
CA ARG A 103 -6.60 -1.53 7.55
C ARG A 103 -7.34 -1.80 6.24
N ASP A 104 -8.40 -1.03 5.96
CA ASP A 104 -9.31 -1.28 4.85
C ASP A 104 -8.70 -0.89 3.49
N ALA A 105 -7.88 0.17 3.44
CA ALA A 105 -7.26 0.65 2.22
C ALA A 105 -5.88 0.03 1.91
N LYS A 106 -5.13 -0.43 2.91
CA LYS A 106 -3.76 -0.91 2.70
C LYS A 106 -3.52 -2.35 3.13
N THR A 107 -4.01 -2.74 4.31
CA THR A 107 -3.73 -4.07 4.85
C THR A 107 -4.57 -5.14 4.16
N ARG A 108 -5.89 -4.99 4.16
CA ARG A 108 -6.81 -5.98 3.56
C ARG A 108 -6.60 -6.20 2.06
N PRO A 109 -6.44 -5.15 1.21
CA PRO A 109 -6.12 -5.35 -0.20
C PRO A 109 -4.83 -6.14 -0.42
N PHE A 110 -3.81 -5.88 0.39
CA PHE A 110 -2.54 -6.59 0.31
C PHE A 110 -2.67 -8.06 0.73
N GLU A 111 -3.36 -8.34 1.84
CA GLU A 111 -3.61 -9.71 2.32
C GLU A 111 -4.46 -10.51 1.31
N ARG A 112 -5.46 -9.88 0.69
CA ARG A 112 -6.27 -10.48 -0.37
C ARG A 112 -5.40 -10.84 -1.57
N TRP A 113 -4.61 -9.89 -2.06
CA TRP A 113 -3.70 -10.12 -3.17
C TRP A 113 -2.70 -11.25 -2.90
N LEU A 114 -2.11 -11.31 -1.70
CA LEU A 114 -1.22 -12.42 -1.33
C LEU A 114 -1.93 -13.80 -1.44
N LYS A 115 -3.20 -13.87 -1.01
CA LYS A 115 -4.00 -15.10 -1.12
C LYS A 115 -4.30 -15.45 -2.58
N GLU A 116 -4.69 -14.48 -3.39
CA GLU A 116 -4.97 -14.65 -4.82
C GLU A 116 -3.74 -15.14 -5.60
N GLN A 117 -2.55 -14.66 -5.21
CA GLN A 117 -1.28 -15.09 -5.79
C GLN A 117 -0.71 -16.38 -5.15
N ALA A 118 -1.41 -16.97 -4.19
CA ALA A 118 -0.94 -18.13 -3.40
C ALA A 118 0.44 -17.92 -2.74
N ILE A 119 0.76 -16.67 -2.35
CA ILE A 119 2.02 -16.30 -1.70
C ILE A 119 1.89 -16.56 -0.21
N THR A 120 2.58 -17.57 0.30
CA THR A 120 2.56 -17.97 1.73
C THR A 120 3.81 -17.53 2.48
N GLU A 121 4.94 -17.39 1.79
CA GLU A 121 6.20 -16.95 2.37
C GLU A 121 6.77 -15.77 1.59
N TYR A 122 6.97 -14.65 2.28
CA TYR A 122 7.45 -13.43 1.63
C TYR A 122 8.30 -12.56 2.55
N LYS A 123 9.11 -11.70 1.93
CA LYS A 123 9.84 -10.61 2.57
C LYS A 123 9.41 -9.29 1.93
N ILE A 124 9.23 -8.27 2.76
CA ILE A 124 8.83 -6.93 2.30
C ILE A 124 10.01 -5.98 2.44
N TYR A 125 10.33 -5.29 1.33
CA TYR A 125 11.20 -4.12 1.37
C TYR A 125 10.36 -2.87 1.63
N ILE A 126 10.77 -2.09 2.63
CA ILE A 126 10.12 -0.84 3.01
C ILE A 126 11.19 0.26 3.02
N GLY A 127 10.91 1.35 2.30
CA GLY A 127 11.82 2.51 2.25
C GLY A 127 11.71 3.35 3.53
N TYR A 128 12.78 3.36 4.32
CA TYR A 128 12.94 4.23 5.48
C TYR A 128 14.19 5.10 5.33
N THR A 129 14.13 6.31 5.84
CA THR A 129 15.32 7.13 6.05
C THR A 129 15.99 6.79 7.37
N THR A 130 17.25 7.19 7.52
CA THR A 130 17.99 6.99 8.79
C THR A 130 17.32 7.68 9.98
N SER A 131 16.57 8.76 9.74
CA SER A 131 15.79 9.47 10.77
C SER A 131 14.53 8.70 11.21
N GLU A 132 14.11 7.67 10.48
CA GLU A 132 12.89 6.88 10.74
C GLU A 132 13.17 5.50 11.37
N ILE A 133 14.42 5.24 11.81
CA ILE A 133 14.83 3.96 12.41
C ILE A 133 13.93 3.53 13.58
N HIS A 134 13.27 4.49 14.25
CA HIS A 134 12.37 4.23 15.38
C HIS A 134 10.96 3.71 14.97
N ARG A 135 10.66 3.61 13.68
CA ARG A 135 9.37 3.10 13.17
C ARG A 135 9.34 1.58 12.93
N LYS A 136 10.23 0.84 13.59
CA LYS A 136 10.25 -0.62 13.52
C LYS A 136 9.08 -1.24 14.25
#